data_d3901c73450a22da9812e875077b2abd
#
_entry.id   d3901c73450a22da9812e875077b2abd
#
_cell.length_a   1.000
_cell.length_b   1.000
_cell.length_c   1.000
_cell.angle_alpha   90.00
_cell.angle_beta   90.00
_cell.angle_gamma   90.00
#
_symmetry.space_group_name_H-M   'P 1'
#
loop_
_entity.id
_entity.type
_entity.pdbx_description
1 polymer ?
#
loop_
_entity_poly.entity_id
_entity_poly.type
_entity_poly.pdbx_seq_one_letter_code
_entity_poly.pdbx_strand_id
1 'polypeptide(L)'
;VPYSDSKRKWFNRLPVLIRATQKIQRAMMGMVHQAATLGHKRMEQFEDRARGFINSAISDPELREALTPNSRYACKRGLVSDDFYPALMQDHVELVAEGLADVRPSGITTASGREIDCDVIAYCTGYRILDFDRVDVRGEGGASLAKQLEEAPEAHKGISVPNFPNYFFVVGPNGLVLNVPYFITVEQNAATIVRLLKEKQAAGARAIAVKEEVNRAYNDWMLPRFPLFSWGHGSCNSYYRFDDGRAPF
;
A
#
# COMPACT_ATOMS: atom_id res chain seq x y z
N VAL A 1 3.55 -15.78 -10.37
CA VAL A 1 3.80 -17.04 -11.09
C VAL A 1 3.20 -18.18 -10.27
N PRO A 2 2.31 -19.02 -10.81
CA PRO A 2 1.76 -20.16 -10.10
C PRO A 2 2.86 -21.18 -9.77
N TYR A 3 2.73 -21.86 -8.64
CA TYR A 3 3.63 -22.95 -8.31
C TYR A 3 3.49 -24.09 -9.33
N SER A 4 4.62 -24.67 -9.75
CA SER A 4 4.62 -25.86 -10.59
C SER A 4 3.93 -27.03 -9.87
N ASP A 5 3.37 -27.97 -10.63
CA ASP A 5 2.67 -29.13 -10.05
C ASP A 5 3.59 -29.99 -9.19
N SER A 6 4.86 -30.10 -9.56
CA SER A 6 5.88 -30.76 -8.77
C SER A 6 6.04 -30.09 -7.39
N LYS A 7 6.14 -28.74 -7.35
CA LYS A 7 6.28 -27.98 -6.12
C LYS A 7 5.03 -28.09 -5.24
N ARG A 8 3.83 -28.09 -5.84
CA ARG A 8 2.56 -28.32 -5.13
C ARG A 8 2.52 -29.71 -4.50
N LYS A 9 2.94 -30.77 -5.22
CA LYS A 9 3.00 -32.14 -4.71
C LYS A 9 3.95 -32.24 -3.51
N TRP A 10 5.13 -31.59 -3.57
CA TRP A 10 6.09 -31.60 -2.47
C TRP A 10 5.56 -30.83 -1.24
N PHE A 11 4.93 -29.70 -1.42
CA PHE A 11 4.32 -28.94 -0.32
C PHE A 11 3.19 -29.70 0.38
N ASN A 12 2.36 -30.40 -0.39
CA ASN A 12 1.31 -31.25 0.18
C ASN A 12 1.88 -32.45 0.95
N ARG A 13 2.98 -33.02 0.47
CA ARG A 13 3.60 -34.20 1.09
C ARG A 13 4.45 -33.86 2.32
N LEU A 14 5.04 -32.69 2.35
CA LEU A 14 5.91 -32.22 3.41
C LEU A 14 5.58 -30.77 3.82
N PRO A 15 4.56 -30.57 4.69
CA PRO A 15 4.15 -29.23 5.12
C PRO A 15 5.25 -28.40 5.78
N VAL A 16 6.31 -29.04 6.30
CA VAL A 16 7.48 -28.36 6.85
C VAL A 16 8.18 -27.47 5.80
N LEU A 17 8.13 -27.85 4.52
CA LEU A 17 8.71 -27.05 3.45
C LEU A 17 7.99 -25.70 3.27
N ILE A 18 6.69 -25.66 3.51
CA ILE A 18 5.91 -24.43 3.49
C ILE A 18 6.43 -23.48 4.59
N ARG A 19 6.62 -23.99 5.81
CA ARG A 19 7.16 -23.21 6.94
C ARG A 19 8.55 -22.68 6.67
N ALA A 20 9.41 -23.50 6.05
CA ALA A 20 10.76 -23.09 5.65
C ALA A 20 10.71 -21.97 4.60
N THR A 21 9.88 -22.13 3.57
CA THR A 21 9.68 -21.11 2.53
C THR A 21 9.15 -19.81 3.13
N GLN A 22 8.19 -19.86 4.04
CA GLN A 22 7.66 -18.69 4.75
C GLN A 22 8.72 -17.96 5.57
N LYS A 23 9.63 -18.70 6.26
CA LYS A 23 10.75 -18.08 6.99
C LYS A 23 11.70 -17.34 6.05
N ILE A 24 12.04 -17.93 4.91
CA ILE A 24 12.88 -17.29 3.89
C ILE A 24 12.20 -16.03 3.35
N GLN A 25 10.92 -16.11 3.01
CA GLN A 25 10.17 -14.96 2.53
C GLN A 25 10.10 -13.83 3.55
N ARG A 26 9.91 -14.14 4.84
CA ARG A 26 9.95 -13.12 5.91
C ARG A 26 11.32 -12.44 6.01
N ALA A 27 12.40 -13.20 5.90
CA ALA A 27 13.74 -12.63 5.88
C ALA A 27 13.96 -11.70 4.66
N MET A 28 13.46 -12.11 3.49
CA MET A 28 13.49 -11.27 2.28
C MET A 28 12.66 -9.99 2.44
N MET A 29 11.51 -10.04 3.12
CA MET A 29 10.70 -8.84 3.41
C MET A 29 11.44 -7.84 4.30
N GLY A 30 12.32 -8.30 5.19
CA GLY A 30 13.22 -7.41 5.94
C GLY A 30 14.15 -6.58 5.04
N MET A 31 14.59 -7.12 3.90
CA MET A 31 15.37 -6.37 2.91
C MET A 31 14.54 -5.30 2.21
N VAL A 32 13.27 -5.58 1.94
CA VAL A 32 12.32 -4.60 1.36
C VAL A 32 12.12 -3.43 2.33
N HIS A 33 11.96 -3.70 3.62
CA HIS A 33 11.88 -2.66 4.64
C HIS A 33 13.10 -1.74 4.64
N GLN A 34 14.31 -2.34 4.64
CA GLN A 34 15.54 -1.57 4.56
C GLN A 34 15.66 -0.76 3.25
N ALA A 35 15.21 -1.33 2.13
CA ALA A 35 15.18 -0.64 0.85
C ALA A 35 14.18 0.52 0.80
N ALA A 36 13.11 0.47 1.61
CA ALA A 36 12.15 1.54 1.75
C ALA A 36 12.61 2.64 2.73
N THR A 37 13.66 2.41 3.52
CA THR A 37 14.21 3.35 4.50
C THR A 37 15.15 4.34 3.82
N LEU A 38 14.88 5.63 3.95
CA LEU A 38 15.69 6.70 3.34
C LEU A 38 17.12 6.67 3.85
N GLY A 39 18.08 6.86 2.94
CA GLY A 39 19.51 6.82 3.25
C GLY A 39 20.10 5.42 3.48
N HIS A 40 19.29 4.38 3.42
CA HIS A 40 19.82 3.02 3.55
C HIS A 40 20.37 2.51 2.20
N LYS A 41 21.60 1.95 2.19
CA LYS A 41 22.28 1.45 0.97
C LYS A 41 21.47 0.47 0.12
N ARG A 42 20.51 -0.25 0.73
CA ARG A 42 19.64 -1.17 0.00
C ARG A 42 18.66 -0.45 -0.91
N MET A 43 18.28 0.78 -0.61
CA MET A 43 17.42 1.58 -1.49
C MET A 43 18.12 1.77 -2.84
N GLU A 44 19.37 2.23 -2.83
CA GLU A 44 20.16 2.41 -4.06
C GLU A 44 20.33 1.10 -4.83
N GLN A 45 20.63 -0.01 -4.12
CA GLN A 45 20.76 -1.32 -4.75
C GLN A 45 19.48 -1.78 -5.45
N PHE A 46 18.29 -1.48 -4.88
CA PHE A 46 17.00 -1.81 -5.50
C PHE A 46 16.69 -0.90 -6.68
N GLU A 47 16.99 0.41 -6.55
CA GLU A 47 16.84 1.37 -7.64
C GLU A 47 17.78 1.04 -8.82
N ASP A 48 19.03 0.70 -8.57
CA ASP A 48 19.99 0.32 -9.61
C ASP A 48 19.57 -0.98 -10.31
N ARG A 49 19.05 -1.93 -9.56
CA ARG A 49 18.52 -3.17 -10.13
C ARG A 49 17.31 -2.91 -11.03
N ALA A 50 16.40 -2.02 -10.61
CA ALA A 50 15.25 -1.63 -11.42
C ALA A 50 15.69 -0.89 -12.69
N ARG A 51 16.64 0.04 -12.60
CA ARG A 51 17.23 0.73 -13.76
C ARG A 51 17.93 -0.26 -14.70
N GLY A 52 18.71 -1.21 -14.14
CA GLY A 52 19.35 -2.26 -14.92
C GLY A 52 18.34 -3.10 -15.71
N PHE A 53 17.18 -3.41 -15.11
CA PHE A 53 16.11 -4.13 -15.77
C PHE A 53 15.48 -3.30 -16.91
N ILE A 54 15.17 -2.04 -16.67
CA ILE A 54 14.67 -1.11 -17.72
C ILE A 54 15.66 -1.04 -18.87
N ASN A 55 16.95 -0.83 -18.58
CA ASN A 55 18.02 -0.71 -19.58
C ASN A 55 18.18 -1.98 -20.43
N SER A 56 17.93 -3.14 -19.84
CA SER A 56 18.01 -4.41 -20.59
C SER A 56 16.76 -4.72 -21.42
N ALA A 57 15.59 -4.20 -21.00
CA ALA A 57 14.32 -4.46 -21.65
C ALA A 57 13.99 -3.46 -22.76
N ILE A 58 14.52 -2.23 -22.70
CA ILE A 58 14.16 -1.14 -23.59
C ILE A 58 15.41 -0.60 -24.29
N SER A 59 15.44 -0.71 -25.62
CA SER A 59 16.55 -0.24 -26.45
C SER A 59 16.47 1.25 -26.76
N ASP A 60 15.25 1.80 -26.89
CA ASP A 60 15.00 3.21 -27.20
C ASP A 60 15.36 4.11 -26.01
N PRO A 61 16.28 5.09 -26.17
CA PRO A 61 16.69 5.97 -25.09
C PRO A 61 15.58 6.90 -24.58
N GLU A 62 14.72 7.42 -25.45
CA GLU A 62 13.64 8.35 -25.09
C GLU A 62 12.57 7.62 -24.27
N LEU A 63 12.18 6.44 -24.75
CA LEU A 63 11.24 5.57 -24.03
C LEU A 63 11.81 5.11 -22.68
N ARG A 64 13.10 4.83 -22.62
CA ARG A 64 13.79 4.46 -21.39
C ARG A 64 13.78 5.60 -20.37
N GLU A 65 14.02 6.83 -20.80
CA GLU A 65 13.96 8.01 -19.93
C GLU A 65 12.53 8.22 -19.40
N ALA A 66 11.53 8.14 -20.28
CA ALA A 66 10.11 8.28 -19.91
C ALA A 66 9.64 7.22 -18.90
N LEU A 67 10.16 6.01 -18.97
CA LEU A 67 9.82 4.89 -18.08
C LEU A 67 10.68 4.80 -16.82
N THR A 68 11.76 5.57 -16.73
CA THR A 68 12.61 5.59 -15.53
C THR A 68 11.92 6.39 -14.42
N PRO A 69 11.63 5.77 -13.25
CA PRO A 69 10.96 6.48 -12.16
C PRO A 69 11.77 7.67 -11.65
N ASN A 70 11.12 8.80 -11.48
CA ASN A 70 11.69 10.01 -10.85
C ASN A 70 11.49 10.03 -9.32
N SER A 71 10.87 9.00 -8.75
CA SER A 71 10.64 8.85 -7.32
C SER A 71 11.54 7.78 -6.72
N ARG A 72 11.82 7.91 -5.41
CA ARG A 72 12.59 6.91 -4.66
C ARG A 72 11.83 5.58 -4.58
N TYR A 73 12.58 4.48 -4.45
CA TYR A 73 12.01 3.16 -4.26
C TYR A 73 11.01 3.14 -3.09
N ALA A 74 9.91 2.42 -3.24
CA ALA A 74 8.78 2.32 -2.30
C ALA A 74 7.98 3.61 -2.04
N CYS A 75 8.25 4.74 -2.73
CA CYS A 75 7.33 5.88 -2.71
C CYS A 75 5.96 5.48 -3.31
N LYS A 76 6.00 4.75 -4.41
CA LYS A 76 4.82 4.14 -5.03
C LYS A 76 4.89 2.63 -4.87
N ARG A 77 3.75 1.93 -4.98
CA ARG A 77 3.74 0.47 -4.91
C ARG A 77 4.55 -0.11 -6.06
N GLY A 78 5.55 -0.91 -5.73
CA GLY A 78 6.32 -1.65 -6.71
C GLY A 78 5.46 -2.68 -7.43
N LEU A 79 5.56 -2.73 -8.74
CA LEU A 79 4.95 -3.75 -9.58
C LEU A 79 6.01 -4.80 -9.91
N VAL A 80 5.59 -6.07 -9.91
CA VAL A 80 6.42 -7.19 -10.37
C VAL A 80 5.72 -7.78 -11.58
N SER A 81 6.32 -7.59 -12.76
CA SER A 81 5.78 -8.09 -14.01
C SER A 81 6.92 -8.45 -14.95
N ASP A 82 6.76 -9.57 -15.65
CA ASP A 82 7.65 -9.99 -16.74
C ASP A 82 7.12 -9.52 -18.11
N ASP A 83 5.85 -9.08 -18.17
CA ASP A 83 5.13 -8.81 -19.42
C ASP A 83 4.97 -7.30 -19.69
N PHE A 84 5.18 -6.43 -18.70
CA PHE A 84 4.88 -4.99 -18.81
C PHE A 84 5.72 -4.30 -19.89
N TYR A 85 7.04 -4.41 -19.84
CA TYR A 85 7.91 -3.80 -20.86
C TYR A 85 7.77 -4.46 -22.22
N PRO A 86 7.68 -5.80 -22.36
CA PRO A 86 7.34 -6.44 -23.63
C PRO A 86 6.03 -5.96 -24.25
N ALA A 87 5.01 -5.68 -23.43
CA ALA A 87 3.74 -5.14 -23.93
C ALA A 87 3.90 -3.72 -24.50
N LEU A 88 4.70 -2.87 -23.87
CA LEU A 88 4.97 -1.50 -24.35
C LEU A 88 5.82 -1.48 -25.64
N MET A 89 6.54 -2.56 -25.94
CA MET A 89 7.38 -2.67 -27.14
C MET A 89 6.64 -3.21 -28.37
N GLN A 90 5.34 -3.44 -28.29
CA GLN A 90 4.55 -3.93 -29.42
C GLN A 90 4.22 -2.78 -30.36
N ASP A 91 4.24 -3.04 -31.67
CA ASP A 91 4.04 -2.03 -32.73
C ASP A 91 2.71 -1.27 -32.64
N HIS A 92 1.68 -1.87 -32.03
CA HIS A 92 0.36 -1.25 -31.84
C HIS A 92 0.18 -0.55 -30.50
N VAL A 93 1.24 -0.42 -29.69
CA VAL A 93 1.22 0.26 -28.38
C VAL A 93 2.07 1.50 -28.46
N GLU A 94 1.49 2.63 -28.09
CA GLU A 94 2.18 3.89 -27.98
C GLU A 94 2.17 4.37 -26.52
N LEU A 95 3.34 4.71 -25.98
CA LEU A 95 3.45 5.39 -24.70
C LEU A 95 3.39 6.90 -24.92
N VAL A 96 2.37 7.55 -24.40
CA VAL A 96 2.24 9.01 -24.36
C VAL A 96 2.58 9.48 -22.95
N ALA A 97 3.80 9.96 -22.74
CA ALA A 97 4.29 10.41 -21.42
C ALA A 97 3.87 11.85 -21.10
N GLU A 98 2.60 12.17 -21.33
CA GLU A 98 2.02 13.49 -21.13
C GLU A 98 0.79 13.42 -20.22
N GLY A 99 0.45 14.57 -19.60
CA GLY A 99 -0.80 14.71 -18.87
C GLY A 99 -2.02 14.73 -19.78
N LEU A 100 -3.16 14.28 -19.27
CA LEU A 100 -4.45 14.45 -19.89
C LEU A 100 -4.95 15.88 -19.64
N ALA A 101 -5.31 16.62 -20.71
CA ALA A 101 -5.88 17.96 -20.62
C ALA A 101 -7.40 17.92 -20.70
N ASP A 102 -7.99 17.14 -21.61
CA ASP A 102 -9.44 17.10 -21.81
C ASP A 102 -9.90 15.74 -22.36
N VAL A 103 -11.16 15.42 -22.13
CA VAL A 103 -11.85 14.23 -22.66
C VAL A 103 -12.93 14.70 -23.64
N ARG A 104 -12.82 14.27 -24.88
CA ARG A 104 -13.72 14.61 -25.99
C ARG A 104 -14.65 13.43 -26.30
N PRO A 105 -15.78 13.68 -27.00
CA PRO A 105 -16.66 12.58 -27.44
C PRO A 105 -15.97 11.51 -28.31
N SER A 106 -14.91 11.89 -29.05
CA SER A 106 -14.15 10.98 -29.93
C SER A 106 -12.85 10.48 -29.32
N GLY A 107 -12.43 10.94 -28.13
CA GLY A 107 -11.15 10.57 -27.57
C GLY A 107 -10.64 11.54 -26.50
N ILE A 108 -9.34 11.78 -26.49
CA ILE A 108 -8.67 12.62 -25.49
C ILE A 108 -7.81 13.70 -26.13
N THR A 109 -7.51 14.76 -25.36
CA THR A 109 -6.51 15.78 -25.70
C THR A 109 -5.41 15.77 -24.63
N THR A 110 -4.14 15.68 -25.02
CA THR A 110 -3.00 15.72 -24.10
C THR A 110 -2.65 17.13 -23.67
N ALA A 111 -1.78 17.29 -22.69
CA ALA A 111 -1.33 18.61 -22.21
C ALA A 111 -0.59 19.43 -23.28
N SER A 112 0.01 18.79 -24.26
CA SER A 112 0.63 19.46 -25.45
C SER A 112 -0.37 19.87 -26.50
N GLY A 113 -1.65 19.52 -26.37
CA GLY A 113 -2.71 19.76 -27.33
C GLY A 113 -2.84 18.69 -28.42
N ARG A 114 -2.11 17.57 -28.30
CA ARG A 114 -2.27 16.44 -29.22
C ARG A 114 -3.63 15.77 -28.99
N GLU A 115 -4.37 15.56 -30.07
CA GLU A 115 -5.62 14.83 -30.08
C GLU A 115 -5.39 13.34 -30.38
N ILE A 116 -6.01 12.47 -29.59
CA ILE A 116 -5.94 11.02 -29.76
C ILE A 116 -7.37 10.48 -29.74
N ASP A 117 -7.78 9.91 -30.87
CA ASP A 117 -9.09 9.27 -30.98
C ASP A 117 -9.05 7.88 -30.36
N CYS A 118 -10.09 7.53 -29.61
CA CYS A 118 -10.22 6.21 -28.98
C CYS A 118 -11.69 5.89 -28.71
N ASP A 119 -12.01 4.59 -28.75
CA ASP A 119 -13.34 4.05 -28.45
C ASP A 119 -13.57 3.79 -26.97
N VAL A 120 -12.47 3.56 -26.23
CA VAL A 120 -12.50 3.19 -24.81
C VAL A 120 -11.39 3.90 -24.05
N ILE A 121 -11.74 4.45 -22.90
CA ILE A 121 -10.78 5.04 -21.94
C ILE A 121 -10.82 4.23 -20.65
N ALA A 122 -9.69 3.63 -20.28
CA ALA A 122 -9.51 2.92 -19.01
C ALA A 122 -8.81 3.82 -17.99
N TYR A 123 -9.52 4.26 -16.96
CA TYR A 123 -8.96 5.07 -15.89
C TYR A 123 -8.21 4.22 -14.87
N CYS A 124 -6.87 4.24 -14.92
CA CYS A 124 -5.98 3.57 -13.97
C CYS A 124 -5.30 4.60 -13.06
N THR A 125 -6.01 5.64 -12.64
CA THR A 125 -5.49 6.84 -11.97
C THR A 125 -5.23 6.66 -10.47
N GLY A 126 -5.45 5.46 -9.91
CA GLY A 126 -5.18 5.11 -8.51
C GLY A 126 -6.44 4.91 -7.67
N TYR A 127 -6.24 4.90 -6.35
CA TYR A 127 -7.30 4.62 -5.36
C TYR A 127 -7.33 5.70 -4.27
N ARG A 128 -8.52 5.96 -3.74
CA ARG A 128 -8.69 6.55 -2.40
C ARG A 128 -8.66 5.40 -1.40
N ILE A 129 -7.55 5.26 -0.69
CA ILE A 129 -7.35 4.09 0.19
C ILE A 129 -8.18 4.18 1.45
N LEU A 130 -8.38 5.38 1.98
CA LEU A 130 -9.19 5.62 3.17
C LEU A 130 -10.45 6.37 2.77
N ASP A 131 -11.52 5.63 2.55
CA ASP A 131 -12.85 6.10 2.16
C ASP A 131 -13.83 5.68 3.27
N PHE A 132 -13.80 6.46 4.37
CA PHE A 132 -14.56 6.13 5.59
C PHE A 132 -16.01 6.58 5.55
N ASP A 133 -16.40 7.39 4.57
CA ASP A 133 -17.75 7.93 4.44
C ASP A 133 -18.76 6.98 3.76
N ARG A 134 -18.28 5.86 3.21
CA ARG A 134 -19.15 4.84 2.60
C ARG A 134 -20.05 4.11 3.58
N VAL A 135 -19.68 4.07 4.85
CA VAL A 135 -20.44 3.40 5.91
C VAL A 135 -20.62 4.37 7.07
N ASP A 136 -21.86 4.68 7.42
CA ASP A 136 -22.16 5.53 8.58
C ASP A 136 -21.98 4.72 9.88
N VAL A 137 -20.83 4.89 10.50
CA VAL A 137 -20.50 4.28 11.80
C VAL A 137 -20.64 5.33 12.89
N ARG A 138 -21.49 5.04 13.88
CA ARG A 138 -21.72 5.92 15.02
C ARG A 138 -21.17 5.31 16.29
N GLY A 139 -20.41 6.12 17.04
CA GLY A 139 -19.82 5.76 18.32
C GLY A 139 -20.54 6.37 19.52
N GLU A 140 -19.84 6.45 20.64
CA GLU A 140 -20.33 7.04 21.89
C GLU A 140 -20.74 8.50 21.68
N GLY A 141 -21.87 8.89 22.27
CA GLY A 141 -22.40 10.24 22.13
C GLY A 141 -22.80 10.65 20.72
N GLY A 142 -22.93 9.69 19.78
CA GLY A 142 -23.26 9.96 18.38
C GLY A 142 -22.05 10.37 17.53
N ALA A 143 -20.82 10.17 18.02
CA ALA A 143 -19.60 10.45 17.28
C ALA A 143 -19.59 9.78 15.89
N SER A 144 -19.20 10.51 14.86
CA SER A 144 -19.06 9.97 13.50
C SER A 144 -17.64 9.48 13.28
N LEU A 145 -17.50 8.19 12.89
CA LEU A 145 -16.19 7.61 12.58
C LEU A 145 -15.53 8.32 11.38
N ALA A 146 -16.31 8.58 10.33
CA ALA A 146 -15.80 9.28 9.15
C ALA A 146 -15.20 10.64 9.50
N LYS A 147 -15.92 11.46 10.27
CA LYS A 147 -15.42 12.78 10.72
C LYS A 147 -14.18 12.67 11.57
N GLN A 148 -14.16 11.75 12.56
CA GLN A 148 -13.00 11.58 13.43
C GLN A 148 -11.75 11.17 12.62
N LEU A 149 -11.91 10.30 11.63
CA LEU A 149 -10.79 9.85 10.80
C LEU A 149 -10.39 10.83 9.70
N GLU A 150 -11.29 11.71 9.27
CA GLU A 150 -10.97 12.83 8.40
C GLU A 150 -10.11 13.87 9.12
N GLU A 151 -10.46 14.18 10.39
CA GLU A 151 -9.68 15.10 11.23
C GLU A 151 -8.33 14.50 11.63
N ALA A 152 -8.32 13.24 12.10
CA ALA A 152 -7.14 12.50 12.53
C ALA A 152 -7.23 11.02 12.07
N PRO A 153 -6.59 10.65 10.96
CA PRO A 153 -6.62 9.27 10.45
C PRO A 153 -5.71 8.36 11.28
N GLU A 154 -6.06 8.19 12.54
CA GLU A 154 -5.28 7.49 13.56
C GLU A 154 -6.06 6.31 14.13
N ALA A 155 -5.38 5.19 14.31
CA ALA A 155 -5.90 4.04 15.03
C ALA A 155 -4.80 3.41 15.88
N HIS A 156 -5.15 2.89 17.04
CA HIS A 156 -4.23 2.13 17.86
C HIS A 156 -3.88 0.82 17.16
N LYS A 157 -2.62 0.70 16.72
CA LYS A 157 -2.07 -0.46 15.97
C LYS A 157 -2.89 -0.84 14.72
N GLY A 158 -3.59 0.13 14.12
CA GLY A 158 -4.44 -0.14 12.96
C GLY A 158 -5.69 -0.98 13.26
N ILE A 159 -6.05 -1.16 14.53
CA ILE A 159 -7.12 -2.10 14.93
C ILE A 159 -8.32 -1.36 15.54
N SER A 160 -8.12 -0.34 16.37
CA SER A 160 -9.21 0.30 17.10
C SER A 160 -9.00 1.80 17.24
N VAL A 161 -10.10 2.53 17.37
CA VAL A 161 -10.13 3.98 17.57
C VAL A 161 -10.92 4.30 18.84
N PRO A 162 -10.57 5.38 19.57
CA PRO A 162 -11.35 5.85 20.70
C PRO A 162 -12.79 6.21 20.31
N ASN A 163 -13.72 6.15 21.26
CA ASN A 163 -15.14 6.48 21.11
C ASN A 163 -15.98 5.50 20.28
N PHE A 164 -15.38 4.39 19.79
CA PHE A 164 -16.10 3.36 19.03
C PHE A 164 -15.95 1.98 19.69
N PRO A 165 -16.63 1.75 20.81
CA PRO A 165 -16.55 0.49 21.54
C PRO A 165 -17.06 -0.68 20.69
N ASN A 166 -16.38 -1.82 20.81
CA ASN A 166 -16.64 -3.05 20.04
C ASN A 166 -16.47 -2.91 18.51
N TYR A 167 -15.96 -1.78 18.02
CA TYR A 167 -15.63 -1.59 16.61
C TYR A 167 -14.12 -1.84 16.39
N PHE A 168 -13.81 -2.66 15.39
CA PHE A 168 -12.45 -3.02 15.07
C PHE A 168 -12.22 -2.96 13.57
N PHE A 169 -11.07 -2.44 13.18
CA PHE A 169 -10.53 -2.62 11.85
C PHE A 169 -9.70 -3.90 11.77
N VAL A 170 -9.80 -4.64 10.70
CA VAL A 170 -8.81 -5.69 10.41
C VAL A 170 -7.50 -5.09 9.91
N VAL A 171 -7.58 -4.05 9.08
CA VAL A 171 -6.47 -3.16 8.72
C VAL A 171 -7.04 -1.75 8.60
N GLY A 172 -6.88 -0.97 9.63
CA GLY A 172 -7.33 0.44 9.69
C GLY A 172 -6.17 1.42 9.49
N PRO A 173 -6.42 2.71 9.78
CA PRO A 173 -5.37 3.72 9.73
C PRO A 173 -4.14 3.31 10.53
N ASN A 174 -2.96 3.59 9.99
CA ASN A 174 -1.67 3.20 10.56
C ASN A 174 -1.48 1.68 10.74
N GLY A 175 -2.26 0.86 10.04
CA GLY A 175 -2.23 -0.60 10.15
C GLY A 175 -1.66 -1.32 8.93
N LEU A 176 -1.40 -0.62 7.83
CA LEU A 176 -0.82 -1.22 6.64
C LEU A 176 0.69 -1.35 6.81
N VAL A 177 1.18 -2.57 6.75
CA VAL A 177 2.61 -2.89 6.86
C VAL A 177 3.14 -3.27 5.48
N LEU A 178 4.05 -2.46 4.91
CA LEU A 178 4.55 -2.67 3.55
C LEU A 178 5.60 -3.79 3.44
N ASN A 179 6.22 -4.16 4.54
CA ASN A 179 7.28 -5.18 4.61
C ASN A 179 6.79 -6.56 5.08
N VAL A 180 5.48 -6.73 5.20
CA VAL A 180 4.85 -8.01 5.54
C VAL A 180 3.71 -8.28 4.55
N PRO A 181 3.54 -9.51 4.05
CA PRO A 181 2.39 -9.84 3.22
C PRO A 181 1.07 -9.46 3.90
N TYR A 182 0.20 -8.78 3.17
CA TYR A 182 -1.08 -8.23 3.68
C TYR A 182 -1.88 -9.25 4.51
N PHE A 183 -2.03 -10.47 4.02
CA PHE A 183 -2.77 -11.50 4.72
C PHE A 183 -2.16 -11.95 6.06
N ILE A 184 -0.86 -11.80 6.26
CA ILE A 184 -0.24 -12.06 7.57
C ILE A 184 -0.67 -10.98 8.57
N THR A 185 -0.72 -9.72 8.15
CA THR A 185 -1.24 -8.62 8.98
C THR A 185 -2.71 -8.85 9.33
N VAL A 186 -3.53 -9.22 8.34
CA VAL A 186 -4.95 -9.57 8.54
C VAL A 186 -5.11 -10.69 9.57
N GLU A 187 -4.35 -11.76 9.45
CA GLU A 187 -4.39 -12.91 10.35
C GLU A 187 -4.00 -12.54 11.79
N GLN A 188 -2.93 -11.77 11.95
CA GLN A 188 -2.46 -11.30 13.26
C GLN A 188 -3.44 -10.34 13.93
N ASN A 189 -3.99 -9.41 13.17
CA ASN A 189 -4.98 -8.46 13.67
C ASN A 189 -6.28 -9.18 14.05
N ALA A 190 -6.77 -10.09 13.21
CA ALA A 190 -7.94 -10.92 13.52
C ALA A 190 -7.73 -11.75 14.80
N ALA A 191 -6.58 -12.38 14.97
CA ALA A 191 -6.24 -13.11 16.19
C ALA A 191 -6.22 -12.19 17.43
N THR A 192 -5.71 -10.96 17.28
CA THR A 192 -5.72 -9.95 18.35
C THR A 192 -7.14 -9.53 18.71
N ILE A 193 -7.99 -9.26 17.73
CA ILE A 193 -9.41 -8.91 17.93
C ILE A 193 -10.13 -10.03 18.66
N VAL A 194 -9.96 -11.28 18.23
CA VAL A 194 -10.56 -12.46 18.88
C VAL A 194 -10.10 -12.57 20.33
N ARG A 195 -8.82 -12.32 20.62
CA ARG A 195 -8.30 -12.32 22.00
C ARG A 195 -8.97 -11.23 22.85
N LEU A 196 -9.05 -10.01 22.34
CA LEU A 196 -9.73 -8.89 23.03
C LEU A 196 -11.20 -9.19 23.30
N LEU A 197 -11.92 -9.79 22.37
CA LEU A 197 -13.32 -10.20 22.55
C LEU A 197 -13.47 -11.29 23.63
N LYS A 198 -12.55 -12.25 23.71
CA LYS A 198 -12.52 -13.25 24.77
C LYS A 198 -12.22 -12.63 26.14
N GLU A 199 -11.28 -11.71 26.23
CA GLU A 199 -10.97 -10.97 27.46
C GLU A 199 -12.18 -10.14 27.93
N LYS A 200 -12.86 -9.45 27.01
CA LYS A 200 -14.12 -8.73 27.28
C LYS A 200 -15.16 -9.68 27.84
N GLN A 201 -15.37 -10.85 27.22
CA GLN A 201 -16.35 -11.84 27.66
C GLN A 201 -16.01 -12.40 29.06
N ALA A 202 -14.75 -12.72 29.30
CA ALA A 202 -14.28 -13.24 30.60
C ALA A 202 -14.45 -12.22 31.73
N ALA A 203 -14.30 -10.93 31.41
CA ALA A 203 -14.53 -9.83 32.36
C ALA A 203 -16.01 -9.49 32.58
N GLY A 204 -16.96 -10.15 31.88
CA GLY A 204 -18.38 -9.79 31.91
C GLY A 204 -18.68 -8.38 31.38
N ALA A 205 -17.74 -7.79 30.64
CA ALA A 205 -17.86 -6.43 30.14
C ALA A 205 -18.80 -6.36 28.93
N ARG A 206 -19.62 -5.30 28.87
CA ARG A 206 -20.51 -5.05 27.72
C ARG A 206 -19.78 -4.51 26.50
N ALA A 207 -18.71 -3.76 26.75
CA ALA A 207 -17.95 -3.08 25.74
C ALA A 207 -16.43 -3.12 26.02
N ILE A 208 -15.64 -3.02 24.95
CA ILE A 208 -14.20 -2.81 24.99
C ILE A 208 -13.86 -1.71 23.98
N ALA A 209 -13.06 -0.76 24.40
CA ALA A 209 -12.55 0.33 23.55
C ALA A 209 -11.10 0.62 23.93
N VAL A 210 -10.34 1.17 22.98
CA VAL A 210 -9.03 1.73 23.29
C VAL A 210 -9.21 3.07 24.02
N LYS A 211 -8.41 3.30 25.03
CA LYS A 211 -8.39 4.60 25.75
C LYS A 211 -7.75 5.66 24.86
N GLU A 212 -8.27 6.88 24.96
CA GLU A 212 -7.78 8.00 24.14
C GLU A 212 -6.29 8.28 24.38
N GLU A 213 -5.86 8.30 25.64
CA GLU A 213 -4.47 8.52 25.99
C GLU A 213 -3.52 7.44 25.46
N VAL A 214 -4.00 6.19 25.38
CA VAL A 214 -3.22 5.06 24.82
C VAL A 214 -3.11 5.17 23.29
N ASN A 215 -4.20 5.56 22.62
CA ASN A 215 -4.19 5.80 21.19
C ASN A 215 -3.26 6.97 20.85
N ARG A 216 -3.36 8.08 21.57
CA ARG A 216 -2.52 9.25 21.37
C ARG A 216 -1.04 8.92 21.57
N ALA A 217 -0.67 8.33 22.70
CA ALA A 217 0.71 7.94 22.98
C ALA A 217 1.32 7.02 21.89
N TYR A 218 0.51 6.11 21.35
CA TYR A 218 0.94 5.24 20.26
C TYR A 218 1.20 6.03 18.96
N ASN A 219 0.29 6.92 18.58
CA ASN A 219 0.40 7.70 17.35
C ASN A 219 1.51 8.77 17.47
N ASP A 220 1.66 9.43 18.61
CA ASP A 220 2.79 10.35 18.90
C ASP A 220 4.14 9.66 18.78
N TRP A 221 4.23 8.39 19.19
CA TRP A 221 5.44 7.60 19.01
C TRP A 221 5.66 7.22 17.56
N MET A 222 4.62 6.88 16.80
CA MET A 222 4.71 6.29 15.48
C MET A 222 4.82 7.32 14.36
N LEU A 223 3.97 8.36 14.35
CA LEU A 223 3.86 9.32 13.26
C LEU A 223 5.18 10.02 12.89
N PRO A 224 6.03 10.43 13.86
CA PRO A 224 7.33 11.03 13.54
C PRO A 224 8.31 10.11 12.82
N ARG A 225 8.01 8.82 12.74
CA ARG A 225 8.85 7.81 12.06
C ARG A 225 8.50 7.62 10.59
N PHE A 226 7.32 8.02 10.16
CA PHE A 226 6.91 7.89 8.75
C PHE A 226 7.84 8.60 7.77
N PRO A 227 8.31 9.82 8.02
CA PRO A 227 9.26 10.49 7.13
C PRO A 227 10.62 9.78 6.97
N LEU A 228 10.92 8.77 7.81
CA LEU A 228 12.11 7.93 7.64
C LEU A 228 11.98 6.97 6.45
N PHE A 229 10.77 6.78 5.95
CA PHE A 229 10.48 5.90 4.83
C PHE A 229 10.08 6.71 3.60
N SER A 230 10.43 6.20 2.42
CA SER A 230 10.15 6.91 1.17
C SER A 230 8.67 7.22 0.96
N TRP A 231 7.77 6.33 1.33
CA TRP A 231 6.31 6.58 1.19
C TRP A 231 5.76 7.67 2.12
N GLY A 232 6.37 7.86 3.31
CA GLY A 232 5.99 8.88 4.29
C GLY A 232 6.73 10.20 4.13
N HIS A 233 7.75 10.27 3.27
CA HIS A 233 8.58 11.46 3.09
C HIS A 233 7.88 12.52 2.24
N GLY A 234 8.10 13.80 2.55
CA GLY A 234 7.46 14.94 1.90
C GLY A 234 7.64 15.02 0.37
N SER A 235 8.72 14.43 -0.16
CA SER A 235 8.99 14.39 -1.61
C SER A 235 8.22 13.28 -2.35
N CYS A 236 7.52 12.39 -1.63
CA CYS A 236 6.75 11.32 -2.25
C CYS A 236 5.35 11.80 -2.63
N ASN A 237 5.03 11.77 -3.91
CA ASN A 237 3.67 11.98 -4.41
C ASN A 237 3.05 10.62 -4.76
N SER A 238 2.20 10.11 -3.88
CA SER A 238 1.51 8.83 -4.07
C SER A 238 0.19 8.78 -3.29
N TYR A 239 -0.66 7.82 -3.63
CA TYR A 239 -1.92 7.59 -2.91
C TYR A 239 -1.74 7.14 -1.45
N TYR A 240 -0.51 6.89 -0.99
CA TYR A 240 -0.19 6.67 0.43
C TYR A 240 -0.18 7.94 1.26
N ARG A 241 -0.39 9.09 0.65
CA ARG A 241 -0.42 10.38 1.33
C ARG A 241 -1.70 11.12 0.99
N PHE A 242 -2.22 11.85 1.98
CA PHE A 242 -3.26 12.84 1.76
C PHE A 242 -2.69 14.11 1.14
N ASP A 243 -3.55 14.93 0.57
CA ASP A 243 -3.17 16.21 -0.04
C ASP A 243 -2.52 17.17 0.98
N ASP A 244 -2.88 17.04 2.26
CA ASP A 244 -2.27 17.78 3.38
C ASP A 244 -0.91 17.25 3.84
N GLY A 245 -0.40 16.21 3.20
CA GLY A 245 0.90 15.60 3.45
C GLY A 245 0.94 14.55 4.56
N ARG A 246 -0.16 14.28 5.25
CA ARG A 246 -0.23 13.16 6.21
C ARG A 246 -0.12 11.82 5.48
N ALA A 247 0.48 10.85 6.13
CA ALA A 247 0.62 9.48 5.63
C ALA A 247 0.00 8.52 6.67
N PRO A 248 -1.21 8.02 6.43
CA PRO A 248 -1.97 7.23 7.40
C PRO A 248 -1.65 5.71 7.36
N PHE A 249 -0.47 5.31 6.91
CA PHE A 249 -0.07 3.91 6.72
C PHE A 249 1.23 3.55 7.41
#